data_39abc1ec0531e57751b94581a55cb67d
#
_entry.id   39abc1ec0531e57751b94581a55cb67d
#
_cell.length_a   1.000
_cell.length_b   1.000
_cell.length_c   1.000
_cell.angle_alpha   90.00
_cell.angle_beta   90.00
_cell.angle_gamma   90.00
#
_symmetry.space_group_name_H-M   'P 1'
#
loop_
_entity.id
_entity.type
_entity.pdbx_description
1 polymer ?
#
loop_
_entity_poly.entity_id
_entity_poly.type
_entity_poly.pdbx_seq_one_letter_code
_entity_poly.pdbx_strand_id
1 'polypeptide(L)'
;MFARSALPPTSRLAFASRSFSATATAQAEVNALVFCESKGDTLVPAALNAITAAKKLGGKVTGLLISKDEASIKDTTERAKKLGLDALLVRHDPKLEHALAEPTAPVLAELVKKGGYTHLAGPHSALGKNIFPRVAGLLDVQQISDVMAIEAEDTFTRPVYAGNAISTVKSKDGIKVFTVRASTWEPAQEGDKEASVDVAAAENVGAEQAQWVSEELVVSERPDLSSAQSIVSGGRGVKSKDAFDQTIVPLADALGAAIGASRAAVDSGYADNSLQVGQTGKVVAPNLYVAVGISGAIQHLAGMKDSKTIVAINKDTDAPIFQVADVGLVADLFEAVPELTKKIQEAKK
;
A
#
# COMPACT_ATOMS: atom_id res chain seq x y z
N MET A 1 -70.08 -13.38 67.72
CA MET A 1 -68.85 -14.17 67.81
C MET A 1 -68.39 -14.54 66.39
N PHE A 2 -67.53 -13.74 65.80
CA PHE A 2 -67.09 -13.93 64.44
C PHE A 2 -65.65 -14.46 64.46
N ALA A 3 -65.48 -15.70 63.89
CA ALA A 3 -64.17 -16.33 63.73
C ALA A 3 -63.45 -15.71 62.53
N ARG A 4 -62.25 -15.21 62.71
CA ARG A 4 -61.32 -14.80 61.63
C ARG A 4 -60.59 -16.03 61.14
N SER A 5 -60.80 -16.39 59.89
CA SER A 5 -59.95 -17.36 59.18
C SER A 5 -58.63 -16.75 58.76
N ALA A 6 -57.52 -17.35 59.17
CA ALA A 6 -56.15 -16.92 58.79
C ALA A 6 -55.84 -17.47 57.44
N LEU A 7 -55.36 -16.61 56.53
CA LEU A 7 -54.82 -16.97 55.24
C LEU A 7 -53.40 -17.59 55.36
N PRO A 8 -53.04 -18.61 54.60
CA PRO A 8 -51.72 -19.18 54.65
C PRO A 8 -50.64 -18.26 54.04
N PRO A 9 -49.35 -18.39 54.42
CA PRO A 9 -48.29 -17.52 53.90
C PRO A 9 -47.98 -17.85 52.46
N THR A 10 -48.00 -16.81 51.62
CA THR A 10 -47.58 -16.86 50.23
C THR A 10 -46.10 -17.25 50.12
N SER A 11 -45.82 -18.41 49.51
CA SER A 11 -44.49 -18.85 49.16
C SER A 11 -43.84 -17.87 48.17
N ARG A 12 -42.76 -17.17 48.61
CA ARG A 12 -41.94 -16.36 47.72
C ARG A 12 -41.20 -17.31 46.76
N LEU A 13 -41.62 -17.28 45.50
CA LEU A 13 -40.79 -17.86 44.40
C LEU A 13 -39.46 -17.09 44.32
N ALA A 14 -38.37 -17.76 44.72
CA ALA A 14 -37.02 -17.23 44.49
C ALA A 14 -36.74 -17.34 42.98
N PHE A 15 -36.71 -16.19 42.31
CA PHE A 15 -36.16 -16.08 40.95
C PHE A 15 -34.66 -16.29 41.08
N ALA A 16 -34.17 -17.46 40.65
CA ALA A 16 -32.75 -17.67 40.44
C ALA A 16 -32.30 -16.81 39.25
N SER A 17 -31.60 -15.71 39.57
CA SER A 17 -30.89 -14.92 38.55
C SER A 17 -29.77 -15.78 37.98
N ARG A 18 -29.96 -16.28 36.77
CA ARG A 18 -28.84 -16.82 35.97
C ARG A 18 -27.98 -15.63 35.57
N SER A 19 -26.83 -15.48 36.22
CA SER A 19 -25.75 -14.64 35.76
C SER A 19 -25.26 -15.24 34.42
N PHE A 20 -25.48 -14.49 33.31
CA PHE A 20 -24.76 -14.76 32.09
C PHE A 20 -23.29 -14.41 32.33
N SER A 21 -22.47 -15.43 32.59
CA SER A 21 -21.04 -15.29 32.48
C SER A 21 -20.75 -15.18 30.98
N ALA A 22 -20.55 -13.96 30.50
CA ALA A 22 -19.89 -13.77 29.24
C ALA A 22 -18.47 -14.31 29.40
N THR A 23 -18.23 -15.52 28.92
CA THR A 23 -16.88 -16.01 28.72
C THR A 23 -16.26 -15.04 27.72
N ALA A 24 -15.44 -14.13 28.21
CA ALA A 24 -14.57 -13.35 27.33
C ALA A 24 -13.75 -14.40 26.58
N THR A 25 -14.05 -14.61 25.31
CA THR A 25 -13.17 -15.34 24.40
C THR A 25 -11.83 -14.64 24.52
N ALA A 26 -10.83 -15.31 25.07
CA ALA A 26 -9.47 -14.79 25.11
C ALA A 26 -9.11 -14.44 23.67
N GLN A 27 -8.98 -13.15 23.42
CA GLN A 27 -8.63 -12.62 22.11
C GLN A 27 -7.23 -13.16 21.83
N ALA A 28 -7.05 -13.87 20.72
CA ALA A 28 -5.76 -14.45 20.38
C ALA A 28 -4.74 -13.31 20.28
N GLU A 29 -3.59 -13.47 20.90
CA GLU A 29 -2.51 -12.47 20.82
C GLU A 29 -2.19 -12.21 19.34
N VAL A 30 -2.15 -10.94 18.95
CA VAL A 30 -1.86 -10.54 17.57
C VAL A 30 -0.47 -11.03 17.18
N ASN A 31 -0.39 -11.81 16.11
CA ASN A 31 0.83 -12.33 15.52
C ASN A 31 0.77 -12.07 14.00
N ALA A 32 1.52 -11.09 13.53
CA ALA A 32 1.47 -10.63 12.15
C ALA A 32 2.68 -11.12 11.34
N LEU A 33 2.42 -11.65 10.15
CA LEU A 33 3.42 -11.91 9.11
C LEU A 33 3.35 -10.79 8.08
N VAL A 34 4.49 -10.14 7.79
CA VAL A 34 4.58 -9.08 6.78
C VAL A 34 5.40 -9.56 5.60
N PHE A 35 4.79 -9.60 4.43
CA PHE A 35 5.51 -9.84 3.19
C PHE A 35 6.36 -8.61 2.84
N CYS A 36 7.67 -8.74 3.02
CA CYS A 36 8.65 -7.70 2.73
C CYS A 36 9.05 -7.80 1.25
N GLU A 37 8.26 -7.17 0.38
CA GLU A 37 8.52 -7.15 -1.05
C GLU A 37 9.90 -6.55 -1.35
N SER A 38 10.70 -7.26 -2.16
CA SER A 38 12.00 -6.81 -2.63
C SER A 38 12.09 -6.88 -4.15
N LYS A 39 12.96 -6.07 -4.72
CA LYS A 39 13.33 -6.10 -6.14
C LYS A 39 14.83 -6.21 -6.24
N GLY A 40 15.33 -7.37 -6.71
CA GLY A 40 16.73 -7.71 -6.55
C GLY A 40 17.12 -7.64 -5.07
N ASP A 41 18.31 -7.14 -4.78
CA ASP A 41 18.79 -6.96 -3.40
C ASP A 41 18.39 -5.59 -2.79
N THR A 42 17.11 -5.19 -2.95
CA THR A 42 16.60 -3.93 -2.38
C THR A 42 15.16 -4.07 -1.98
N LEU A 43 14.81 -3.65 -0.74
CA LEU A 43 13.43 -3.54 -0.29
C LEU A 43 12.69 -2.47 -1.08
N VAL A 44 11.50 -2.80 -1.55
CA VAL A 44 10.59 -1.81 -2.14
C VAL A 44 10.13 -0.83 -1.05
N PRO A 45 10.11 0.48 -1.29
CA PRO A 45 9.69 1.48 -0.28
C PRO A 45 8.35 1.16 0.38
N ALA A 46 7.37 0.68 -0.40
CA ALA A 46 6.06 0.30 0.10
C ALA A 46 6.08 -0.86 1.13
N ALA A 47 7.12 -1.70 1.14
CA ALA A 47 7.30 -2.74 2.16
C ALA A 47 7.59 -2.12 3.54
N LEU A 48 8.32 -1.00 3.59
CA LEU A 48 8.60 -0.27 4.84
C LEU A 48 7.31 0.27 5.47
N ASN A 49 6.41 0.79 4.63
CA ASN A 49 5.10 1.27 5.07
C ASN A 49 4.21 0.13 5.59
N ALA A 50 4.27 -1.04 4.95
CA ALA A 50 3.53 -2.23 5.40
C ALA A 50 4.03 -2.73 6.76
N ILE A 51 5.33 -2.66 7.04
CA ILE A 51 5.90 -2.99 8.36
C ILE A 51 5.34 -2.03 9.43
N THR A 52 5.32 -0.72 9.17
CA THR A 52 4.75 0.26 10.10
C THR A 52 3.27 0.01 10.36
N ALA A 53 2.49 -0.29 9.32
CA ALA A 53 1.08 -0.63 9.45
C ALA A 53 0.88 -1.90 10.32
N ALA A 54 1.68 -2.94 10.11
CA ALA A 54 1.59 -4.16 10.90
C ALA A 54 1.93 -3.93 12.39
N LYS A 55 2.91 -3.08 12.69
CA LYS A 55 3.24 -2.69 14.07
C LYS A 55 2.07 -1.98 14.79
N LYS A 56 1.21 -1.29 14.05
CA LYS A 56 0.01 -0.64 14.61
C LYS A 56 -0.98 -1.64 15.20
N LEU A 57 -0.94 -2.91 14.81
CA LEU A 57 -1.76 -3.98 15.39
C LEU A 57 -1.42 -4.27 16.87
N GLY A 58 -0.23 -3.89 17.34
CA GLY A 58 0.17 -3.98 18.76
C GLY A 58 0.62 -5.38 19.22
N GLY A 59 0.88 -6.32 18.30
CA GLY A 59 1.39 -7.66 18.61
C GLY A 59 2.79 -7.92 18.04
N LYS A 60 3.15 -9.19 17.93
CA LYS A 60 4.40 -9.61 17.28
C LYS A 60 4.34 -9.38 15.79
N VAL A 61 5.43 -8.90 15.22
CA VAL A 61 5.57 -8.65 13.78
C VAL A 61 6.78 -9.40 13.24
N THR A 62 6.53 -10.39 12.40
CA THR A 62 7.55 -11.17 11.70
C THR A 62 7.60 -10.72 10.24
N GLY A 63 8.78 -10.35 9.74
CA GLY A 63 9.00 -10.11 8.32
C GLY A 63 9.18 -11.42 7.54
N LEU A 64 8.81 -11.43 6.27
CA LEU A 64 9.11 -12.52 5.34
C LEU A 64 9.75 -11.96 4.08
N LEU A 65 10.95 -12.44 3.77
CA LEU A 65 11.63 -12.25 2.49
C LEU A 65 11.59 -13.54 1.68
N ILE A 66 11.40 -13.41 0.38
CA ILE A 66 11.50 -14.53 -0.57
C ILE A 66 12.53 -14.21 -1.65
N SER A 67 13.26 -15.22 -2.12
CA SER A 67 14.25 -15.06 -3.19
C SER A 67 14.60 -16.41 -3.80
N LYS A 68 15.41 -16.38 -4.85
CA LYS A 68 15.97 -17.61 -5.43
C LYS A 68 17.04 -18.26 -4.54
N ASP A 69 17.87 -17.44 -3.90
CA ASP A 69 19.00 -17.87 -3.07
C ASP A 69 19.37 -16.77 -2.05
N GLU A 70 20.25 -17.11 -1.12
CA GLU A 70 20.72 -16.20 -0.06
C GLU A 70 21.52 -15.02 -0.62
N ALA A 71 22.33 -15.24 -1.66
CA ALA A 71 23.21 -14.21 -2.20
C ALA A 71 22.42 -13.06 -2.84
N SER A 72 21.24 -13.37 -3.42
CA SER A 72 20.41 -12.41 -4.14
C SER A 72 19.68 -11.39 -3.24
N ILE A 73 19.64 -11.60 -1.91
CA ILE A 73 18.96 -10.71 -0.96
C ILE A 73 19.77 -10.46 0.31
N LYS A 74 21.10 -10.55 0.23
CA LYS A 74 21.98 -10.39 1.38
C LYS A 74 21.85 -9.01 2.03
N ASP A 75 21.99 -7.94 1.24
CA ASP A 75 21.92 -6.57 1.76
C ASP A 75 20.49 -6.22 2.19
N THR A 76 19.48 -6.73 1.47
CA THR A 76 18.07 -6.63 1.86
C THR A 76 17.82 -7.28 3.22
N THR A 77 18.40 -8.45 3.48
CA THR A 77 18.25 -9.16 4.76
C THR A 77 18.90 -8.37 5.90
N GLU A 78 20.13 -7.89 5.69
CA GLU A 78 20.83 -7.06 6.69
C GLU A 78 20.08 -5.78 7.04
N ARG A 79 19.48 -5.15 6.06
CA ARG A 79 18.64 -3.96 6.27
C ARG A 79 17.33 -4.32 6.98
N ALA A 80 16.64 -5.37 6.52
CA ALA A 80 15.35 -5.78 7.08
C ALA A 80 15.41 -6.12 8.57
N LYS A 81 16.52 -6.71 9.03
CA LYS A 81 16.75 -7.00 10.46
C LYS A 81 16.61 -5.78 11.35
N LYS A 82 16.99 -4.59 10.85
CA LYS A 82 17.02 -3.32 11.60
C LYS A 82 15.70 -2.55 11.57
N LEU A 83 14.68 -3.03 10.86
CA LEU A 83 13.40 -2.34 10.72
C LEU A 83 12.46 -2.51 11.91
N GLY A 84 12.97 -2.99 13.05
CA GLY A 84 12.22 -3.17 14.30
C GLY A 84 11.16 -4.27 14.20
N LEU A 85 11.44 -5.33 13.45
CA LEU A 85 10.73 -6.59 13.44
C LEU A 85 11.11 -7.41 14.68
N ASP A 86 10.24 -8.32 15.11
CA ASP A 86 10.54 -9.26 16.19
C ASP A 86 11.32 -10.47 15.68
N ALA A 87 11.04 -10.90 14.43
CA ALA A 87 11.78 -11.93 13.72
C ALA A 87 11.72 -11.66 12.20
N LEU A 88 12.66 -12.21 11.47
CA LEU A 88 12.71 -12.18 10.01
C LEU A 88 12.82 -13.60 9.48
N LEU A 89 11.86 -14.02 8.69
CA LEU A 89 11.89 -15.28 7.95
C LEU A 89 12.43 -15.04 6.55
N VAL A 90 13.26 -15.95 6.08
CA VAL A 90 13.78 -15.93 4.71
C VAL A 90 13.46 -17.27 4.04
N ARG A 91 12.87 -17.23 2.84
CA ARG A 91 12.59 -18.41 2.03
C ARG A 91 13.29 -18.34 0.69
N HIS A 92 14.15 -19.32 0.42
CA HIS A 92 14.88 -19.44 -0.83
C HIS A 92 14.33 -20.59 -1.66
N ASP A 93 14.02 -20.31 -2.92
CA ASP A 93 13.67 -21.29 -3.95
C ASP A 93 13.80 -20.63 -5.33
N PRO A 94 14.42 -21.28 -6.33
CA PRO A 94 14.56 -20.71 -7.67
C PRO A 94 13.23 -20.20 -8.28
N LYS A 95 12.10 -20.85 -7.97
CA LYS A 95 10.77 -20.45 -8.44
C LYS A 95 10.26 -19.15 -7.82
N LEU A 96 10.89 -18.67 -6.76
CA LEU A 96 10.50 -17.45 -6.04
C LEU A 96 11.26 -16.21 -6.54
N GLU A 97 12.17 -16.35 -7.52
CA GLU A 97 13.02 -15.26 -8.03
C GLU A 97 12.21 -14.03 -8.47
N HIS A 98 11.10 -14.26 -9.17
CA HIS A 98 10.26 -13.17 -9.71
C HIS A 98 8.95 -12.96 -8.93
N ALA A 99 8.81 -13.60 -7.77
CA ALA A 99 7.63 -13.50 -6.92
C ALA A 99 6.30 -13.71 -7.68
N LEU A 100 6.27 -14.62 -8.66
CA LEU A 100 5.01 -14.98 -9.33
C LEU A 100 3.99 -15.49 -8.31
N ALA A 101 2.71 -15.17 -8.51
CA ALA A 101 1.68 -15.46 -7.53
C ALA A 101 1.45 -16.97 -7.31
N GLU A 102 1.60 -17.78 -8.37
CA GLU A 102 1.40 -19.21 -8.31
C GLU A 102 2.39 -19.93 -7.39
N PRO A 103 3.71 -19.73 -7.49
CA PRO A 103 4.65 -20.34 -6.57
C PRO A 103 4.65 -19.66 -5.19
N THR A 104 4.39 -18.34 -5.12
CA THR A 104 4.53 -17.55 -3.88
C THR A 104 3.34 -17.71 -2.93
N ALA A 105 2.11 -17.70 -3.45
CA ALA A 105 0.93 -17.72 -2.58
C ALA A 105 0.79 -18.98 -1.72
N PRO A 106 1.11 -20.20 -2.20
CA PRO A 106 1.11 -21.39 -1.35
C PRO A 106 2.13 -21.34 -0.20
N VAL A 107 3.32 -20.76 -0.44
CA VAL A 107 4.34 -20.54 0.60
C VAL A 107 3.79 -19.65 1.72
N LEU A 108 3.20 -18.50 1.34
CA LEU A 108 2.58 -17.58 2.31
C LEU A 108 1.45 -18.24 3.08
N ALA A 109 0.55 -18.96 2.38
CA ALA A 109 -0.59 -19.64 3.01
C ALA A 109 -0.14 -20.73 4.00
N GLU A 110 0.89 -21.48 3.64
CA GLU A 110 1.48 -22.50 4.52
C GLU A 110 2.12 -21.88 5.75
N LEU A 111 2.94 -20.83 5.58
CA LEU A 111 3.59 -20.14 6.70
C LEU A 111 2.57 -19.54 7.66
N VAL A 112 1.51 -18.91 7.14
CA VAL A 112 0.45 -18.36 7.97
C VAL A 112 -0.21 -19.45 8.82
N LYS A 113 -0.52 -20.62 8.25
CA LYS A 113 -1.14 -21.74 8.98
C LYS A 113 -0.17 -22.38 10.00
N LYS A 114 1.04 -22.74 9.56
CA LYS A 114 2.04 -23.43 10.42
C LYS A 114 2.57 -22.53 11.52
N GLY A 115 2.78 -21.25 11.25
CA GLY A 115 3.31 -20.27 12.20
C GLY A 115 2.28 -19.70 13.17
N GLY A 116 0.99 -20.05 13.02
CA GLY A 116 -0.07 -19.52 13.87
C GLY A 116 -0.25 -18.01 13.74
N TYR A 117 0.02 -17.46 12.55
CA TYR A 117 -0.17 -16.04 12.31
C TYR A 117 -1.66 -15.68 12.22
N THR A 118 -2.05 -14.64 12.92
CA THR A 118 -3.41 -14.10 12.91
C THR A 118 -3.62 -13.07 11.80
N HIS A 119 -2.53 -12.47 11.32
CA HIS A 119 -2.54 -11.43 10.30
C HIS A 119 -1.47 -11.69 9.25
N LEU A 120 -1.82 -11.44 7.98
CA LEU A 120 -0.89 -11.37 6.87
C LEU A 120 -1.01 -10.00 6.21
N ALA A 121 0.07 -9.23 6.27
CA ALA A 121 0.16 -7.89 5.70
C ALA A 121 1.19 -7.83 4.58
N GLY A 122 1.01 -6.91 3.65
CA GLY A 122 2.01 -6.56 2.64
C GLY A 122 1.62 -5.31 1.86
N PRO A 123 2.49 -4.80 0.98
CA PRO A 123 2.22 -3.59 0.22
C PRO A 123 1.10 -3.78 -0.79
N HIS A 124 0.31 -2.74 -1.05
CA HIS A 124 -0.68 -2.69 -2.13
C HIS A 124 0.00 -2.37 -3.47
N SER A 125 1.06 -3.10 -3.79
CA SER A 125 1.84 -3.04 -5.03
C SER A 125 1.20 -3.87 -6.15
N ALA A 126 1.79 -3.87 -7.33
CA ALA A 126 1.38 -4.76 -8.42
C ALA A 126 1.51 -6.24 -8.03
N LEU A 127 2.60 -6.63 -7.33
CA LEU A 127 2.78 -7.98 -6.79
C LEU A 127 1.77 -8.28 -5.69
N GLY A 128 1.61 -7.36 -4.73
CA GLY A 128 0.65 -7.53 -3.63
C GLY A 128 -0.78 -7.72 -4.12
N LYS A 129 -1.21 -6.97 -5.12
CA LYS A 129 -2.54 -7.11 -5.75
C LYS A 129 -2.76 -8.46 -6.43
N ASN A 130 -1.69 -9.16 -6.81
CA ASN A 130 -1.77 -10.46 -7.44
C ASN A 130 -1.62 -11.61 -6.42
N ILE A 131 -0.69 -11.51 -5.49
CA ILE A 131 -0.37 -12.56 -4.51
C ILE A 131 -1.45 -12.67 -3.43
N PHE A 132 -1.82 -11.56 -2.79
CA PHE A 132 -2.67 -11.57 -1.59
C PHE A 132 -4.09 -12.11 -1.82
N PRO A 133 -4.80 -11.80 -2.94
CA PRO A 133 -6.11 -12.40 -3.21
C PRO A 133 -6.02 -13.92 -3.36
N ARG A 134 -4.93 -14.42 -3.96
CA ARG A 134 -4.69 -15.85 -4.12
C ARG A 134 -4.41 -16.52 -2.77
N VAL A 135 -3.62 -15.88 -1.91
CA VAL A 135 -3.40 -16.36 -0.54
C VAL A 135 -4.70 -16.43 0.24
N ALA A 136 -5.52 -15.37 0.18
CA ALA A 136 -6.82 -15.32 0.83
C ALA A 136 -7.74 -16.46 0.37
N GLY A 137 -7.77 -16.73 -0.95
CA GLY A 137 -8.51 -17.87 -1.51
C GLY A 137 -7.99 -19.24 -1.02
N LEU A 138 -6.65 -19.40 -0.87
CA LEU A 138 -6.06 -20.64 -0.33
C LEU A 138 -6.31 -20.83 1.17
N LEU A 139 -6.53 -19.73 1.89
CA LEU A 139 -6.85 -19.72 3.32
C LEU A 139 -8.35 -19.78 3.60
N ASP A 140 -9.19 -19.64 2.56
CA ASP A 140 -10.65 -19.50 2.64
C ASP A 140 -11.09 -18.34 3.53
N VAL A 141 -10.45 -17.17 3.34
CA VAL A 141 -10.74 -15.93 4.06
C VAL A 141 -10.92 -14.76 3.10
N GLN A 142 -11.52 -13.67 3.59
CA GLN A 142 -11.70 -12.46 2.80
C GLN A 142 -10.47 -11.56 2.88
N GLN A 143 -9.93 -11.15 1.72
CA GLN A 143 -8.88 -10.13 1.66
C GLN A 143 -9.46 -8.73 1.88
N ILE A 144 -8.71 -7.90 2.62
CA ILE A 144 -8.97 -6.47 2.80
C ILE A 144 -7.89 -5.70 2.02
N SER A 145 -8.25 -5.13 0.89
CA SER A 145 -7.28 -4.45 0.01
C SER A 145 -7.19 -2.96 0.30
N ASP A 146 -5.97 -2.41 0.13
CA ASP A 146 -5.70 -0.97 0.11
C ASP A 146 -6.03 -0.26 1.44
N VAL A 147 -5.58 -0.85 2.55
CA VAL A 147 -5.81 -0.36 3.91
C VAL A 147 -5.09 0.95 4.15
N MET A 148 -5.84 1.98 4.55
CA MET A 148 -5.34 3.31 4.90
C MET A 148 -5.14 3.51 6.41
N ALA A 149 -5.97 2.86 7.23
CA ALA A 149 -5.87 2.92 8.67
C ALA A 149 -6.31 1.59 9.31
N ILE A 150 -5.75 1.31 10.49
CA ILE A 150 -6.09 0.16 11.34
C ILE A 150 -6.68 0.73 12.63
N GLU A 151 -7.99 0.52 12.84
CA GLU A 151 -8.74 1.03 13.99
C GLU A 151 -8.70 0.04 15.17
N ALA A 152 -8.71 -1.26 14.85
CA ALA A 152 -8.55 -2.35 15.80
C ALA A 152 -7.94 -3.56 15.07
N GLU A 153 -7.60 -4.63 15.79
CA GLU A 153 -7.01 -5.85 15.22
C GLU A 153 -7.86 -6.48 14.10
N ASP A 154 -9.17 -6.25 14.10
CA ASP A 154 -10.13 -6.79 13.13
C ASP A 154 -10.84 -5.72 12.30
N THR A 155 -10.50 -4.43 12.50
CA THR A 155 -11.23 -3.29 11.92
C THR A 155 -10.28 -2.39 11.13
N PHE A 156 -10.58 -2.20 9.85
CA PHE A 156 -9.72 -1.56 8.88
C PHE A 156 -10.47 -0.51 8.07
N THR A 157 -9.81 0.58 7.76
CA THR A 157 -10.35 1.65 6.91
C THR A 157 -9.70 1.61 5.54
N ARG A 158 -10.52 1.63 4.49
CA ARG A 158 -10.08 1.56 3.09
C ARG A 158 -10.91 2.46 2.18
N PRO A 159 -10.35 2.94 1.06
CA PRO A 159 -11.09 3.70 0.07
C PRO A 159 -11.90 2.76 -0.83
N VAL A 160 -13.05 3.26 -1.27
CA VAL A 160 -13.90 2.63 -2.29
C VAL A 160 -14.36 3.68 -3.30
N TYR A 161 -14.91 3.27 -4.45
CA TYR A 161 -15.33 4.19 -5.52
C TYR A 161 -14.23 5.18 -5.93
N ALA A 162 -13.05 4.66 -6.25
CA ALA A 162 -11.87 5.47 -6.61
C ALA A 162 -11.48 6.51 -5.54
N GLY A 163 -11.72 6.19 -4.26
CA GLY A 163 -11.42 7.07 -3.13
C GLY A 163 -12.46 8.16 -2.86
N ASN A 164 -13.60 8.17 -3.56
CA ASN A 164 -14.70 9.10 -3.28
C ASN A 164 -15.47 8.76 -1.99
N ALA A 165 -15.34 7.52 -1.52
CA ALA A 165 -15.89 7.10 -0.24
C ALA A 165 -14.82 6.34 0.56
N ILE A 166 -14.87 6.47 1.86
CA ILE A 166 -14.04 5.74 2.81
C ILE A 166 -14.94 4.74 3.54
N SER A 167 -14.55 3.47 3.53
CA SER A 167 -15.27 2.38 4.18
C SER A 167 -14.46 1.83 5.33
N THR A 168 -15.08 1.74 6.52
CA THR A 168 -14.53 0.98 7.63
C THR A 168 -15.13 -0.41 7.62
N VAL A 169 -14.30 -1.43 7.52
CA VAL A 169 -14.69 -2.83 7.44
C VAL A 169 -14.17 -3.59 8.65
N LYS A 170 -15.00 -4.49 9.17
CA LYS A 170 -14.65 -5.40 10.26
C LYS A 170 -14.62 -6.84 9.74
N SER A 171 -13.44 -7.49 9.82
CA SER A 171 -13.29 -8.90 9.45
C SER A 171 -13.69 -9.81 10.61
N LYS A 172 -14.47 -10.83 10.32
CA LYS A 172 -14.85 -11.90 11.26
C LYS A 172 -13.97 -13.15 11.09
N ASP A 173 -13.11 -13.17 10.08
CA ASP A 173 -12.24 -14.31 9.79
C ASP A 173 -11.21 -14.51 10.90
N GLY A 174 -10.78 -15.73 11.14
CA GLY A 174 -9.73 -16.05 12.11
C GLY A 174 -8.37 -15.47 11.69
N ILE A 175 -8.10 -15.44 10.38
CA ILE A 175 -6.88 -14.85 9.79
C ILE A 175 -7.29 -13.64 8.96
N LYS A 176 -6.63 -12.49 9.18
CA LYS A 176 -6.86 -11.24 8.44
C LYS A 176 -5.76 -11.10 7.38
N VAL A 177 -6.15 -11.15 6.11
CA VAL A 177 -5.24 -10.94 4.98
C VAL A 177 -5.49 -9.55 4.40
N PHE A 178 -4.49 -8.67 4.42
CA PHE A 178 -4.68 -7.31 3.95
C PHE A 178 -3.46 -6.72 3.24
N THR A 179 -3.73 -5.78 2.34
CA THR A 179 -2.69 -4.99 1.67
C THR A 179 -2.75 -3.55 2.10
N VAL A 180 -1.60 -2.90 2.25
CA VAL A 180 -1.40 -1.59 2.86
C VAL A 180 -1.16 -0.54 1.78
N ARG A 181 -1.89 0.57 1.83
CA ARG A 181 -1.66 1.75 1.01
C ARG A 181 -0.42 2.49 1.50
N ALA A 182 0.68 2.43 0.78
CA ALA A 182 1.94 3.01 1.21
C ALA A 182 1.87 4.50 1.56
N SER A 183 1.11 5.28 0.77
CA SER A 183 1.02 6.74 0.92
C SER A 183 0.41 7.24 2.23
N THR A 184 -0.26 6.37 3.02
CA THR A 184 -0.91 6.74 4.28
C THR A 184 -0.12 6.35 5.53
N TRP A 185 1.03 5.71 5.36
CA TRP A 185 1.85 5.22 6.45
C TRP A 185 3.28 5.74 6.31
N GLU A 186 3.89 6.15 7.41
CA GLU A 186 5.30 6.49 7.42
C GLU A 186 6.14 5.22 7.20
N PRO A 187 7.25 5.30 6.44
CA PRO A 187 8.13 4.16 6.24
C PRO A 187 8.82 3.76 7.55
N ALA A 188 8.96 2.47 7.80
CA ALA A 188 9.73 1.95 8.93
C ALA A 188 11.18 2.44 8.85
N GLN A 189 11.67 2.95 9.96
CA GLN A 189 13.04 3.43 10.09
C GLN A 189 13.94 2.32 10.66
N GLU A 190 15.20 2.35 10.26
CA GLU A 190 16.22 1.48 10.84
C GLU A 190 16.51 1.91 12.28
N GLY A 191 16.61 0.91 13.17
CA GLY A 191 16.90 1.08 14.58
C GLY A 191 18.03 0.18 15.05
N ASP A 192 18.39 0.27 16.34
CA ASP A 192 19.50 -0.48 16.92
C ASP A 192 19.16 -1.95 17.23
N LYS A 193 17.87 -2.27 17.35
CA LYS A 193 17.43 -3.66 17.65
C LYS A 193 17.37 -4.45 16.35
N GLU A 194 18.15 -5.51 16.29
CA GLU A 194 18.13 -6.46 15.17
C GLU A 194 17.17 -7.62 15.45
N ALA A 195 16.38 -7.99 14.43
CA ALA A 195 15.55 -9.19 14.44
C ALA A 195 16.40 -10.46 14.24
N SER A 196 16.00 -11.58 14.85
CA SER A 196 16.55 -12.88 14.50
C SER A 196 16.18 -13.23 13.06
N VAL A 197 17.08 -13.92 12.37
CA VAL A 197 16.82 -14.41 11.00
C VAL A 197 16.72 -15.92 11.04
N ASP A 198 15.59 -16.43 10.58
CA ASP A 198 15.32 -17.86 10.50
C ASP A 198 14.92 -18.27 9.08
N VAL A 199 15.27 -19.47 8.66
CA VAL A 199 14.82 -20.01 7.38
C VAL A 199 13.37 -20.47 7.50
N ALA A 200 12.51 -19.94 6.62
CA ALA A 200 11.10 -20.27 6.64
C ALA A 200 10.85 -21.73 6.25
N ALA A 201 10.20 -22.47 7.13
CA ALA A 201 9.86 -23.89 6.94
C ALA A 201 8.57 -24.05 6.11
N ALA A 202 8.59 -23.60 4.86
CA ALA A 202 7.51 -23.84 3.88
C ALA A 202 8.00 -24.84 2.84
N GLU A 203 7.28 -25.93 2.68
CA GLU A 203 7.63 -27.01 1.74
C GLU A 203 6.89 -26.83 0.41
N ASN A 204 5.70 -26.24 0.44
CA ASN A 204 4.83 -26.12 -0.71
C ASN A 204 5.12 -24.87 -1.52
N VAL A 205 6.11 -24.94 -2.40
CA VAL A 205 6.27 -23.97 -3.48
C VAL A 205 5.33 -24.40 -4.61
N GLY A 206 4.37 -23.53 -4.96
CA GLY A 206 3.36 -23.84 -5.97
C GLY A 206 3.95 -24.18 -7.35
N ALA A 207 3.15 -24.84 -8.18
CA ALA A 207 3.52 -25.09 -9.56
C ALA A 207 3.48 -23.79 -10.37
N GLU A 208 4.45 -23.59 -11.26
CA GLU A 208 4.43 -22.50 -12.21
C GLU A 208 3.35 -22.76 -13.27
N GLN A 209 2.31 -21.91 -13.30
CA GLN A 209 1.29 -21.90 -14.33
C GLN A 209 1.53 -20.80 -15.36
N ALA A 210 2.23 -19.74 -14.96
CA ALA A 210 2.75 -18.69 -15.79
C ALA A 210 4.28 -18.78 -15.79
N GLN A 211 4.90 -18.54 -16.93
CA GLN A 211 6.36 -18.52 -17.08
C GLN A 211 6.83 -17.07 -17.20
N TRP A 212 7.80 -16.68 -16.37
CA TRP A 212 8.50 -15.43 -16.55
C TRP A 212 9.39 -15.53 -17.82
N VAL A 213 9.30 -14.53 -18.68
CA VAL A 213 10.06 -14.52 -19.95
C VAL A 213 11.16 -13.46 -19.89
N SER A 214 10.79 -12.23 -19.63
CA SER A 214 11.72 -11.11 -19.55
C SER A 214 11.07 -9.90 -18.87
N GLU A 215 11.90 -9.03 -18.34
CA GLU A 215 11.52 -7.73 -17.78
C GLU A 215 12.44 -6.67 -18.37
N GLU A 216 11.87 -5.60 -18.89
CA GLU A 216 12.62 -4.42 -19.32
C GLU A 216 12.44 -3.33 -18.28
N LEU A 217 13.51 -3.01 -17.56
CA LEU A 217 13.51 -2.01 -16.49
C LEU A 217 14.09 -0.70 -17.03
N VAL A 218 13.29 0.35 -16.94
CA VAL A 218 13.78 1.72 -17.16
C VAL A 218 14.52 2.15 -15.90
N VAL A 219 15.85 2.17 -15.96
CA VAL A 219 16.69 2.71 -14.90
C VAL A 219 16.66 4.23 -15.01
N SER A 220 16.14 4.89 -14.00
CA SER A 220 16.10 6.35 -13.91
C SER A 220 16.97 6.82 -12.74
N GLU A 221 17.77 7.85 -12.95
CA GLU A 221 18.50 8.54 -11.88
C GLU A 221 17.58 9.41 -10.99
N ARG A 222 16.32 9.60 -11.42
CA ARG A 222 15.32 10.36 -10.66
C ARG A 222 14.70 9.54 -9.55
N PRO A 223 14.18 10.21 -8.50
CA PRO A 223 13.44 9.53 -7.44
C PRO A 223 12.29 8.67 -7.99
N ASP A 224 12.05 7.50 -7.38
CA ASP A 224 10.89 6.67 -7.75
C ASP A 224 9.60 7.38 -7.38
N LEU A 225 8.58 7.28 -8.24
CA LEU A 225 7.28 7.91 -8.05
C LEU A 225 6.61 7.58 -6.71
N SER A 226 6.79 6.37 -6.21
CA SER A 226 6.15 5.93 -4.97
C SER A 226 6.77 6.52 -3.70
N SER A 227 8.02 7.04 -3.78
CA SER A 227 8.76 7.59 -2.65
C SER A 227 9.15 9.07 -2.81
N ALA A 228 8.90 9.65 -3.99
CA ALA A 228 9.29 11.02 -4.30
C ALA A 228 8.56 12.05 -3.44
N GLN A 229 9.29 13.03 -2.93
CA GLN A 229 8.72 14.17 -2.18
C GLN A 229 8.05 15.19 -3.09
N SER A 230 8.45 15.25 -4.35
CA SER A 230 7.88 16.14 -5.37
C SER A 230 7.69 15.37 -6.67
N ILE A 231 6.58 15.61 -7.35
CA ILE A 231 6.24 14.98 -8.62
C ILE A 231 5.77 16.05 -9.61
N VAL A 232 6.29 15.98 -10.83
CA VAL A 232 5.78 16.75 -11.97
C VAL A 232 5.14 15.78 -12.95
N SER A 233 3.85 15.95 -13.21
CA SER A 233 3.07 14.99 -14.01
C SER A 233 2.50 15.66 -15.26
N GLY A 234 2.74 15.02 -16.42
CA GLY A 234 2.24 15.47 -17.71
C GLY A 234 0.94 14.78 -18.12
N GLY A 235 -0.01 15.56 -18.63
CA GLY A 235 -1.26 15.06 -19.20
C GLY A 235 -1.26 14.99 -20.71
N ARG A 236 -2.39 14.57 -21.28
CA ARG A 236 -2.59 14.57 -22.73
C ARG A 236 -2.46 15.98 -23.36
N GLY A 237 -2.59 17.04 -22.55
CA GLY A 237 -2.42 18.43 -22.98
C GLY A 237 -1.02 18.74 -23.52
N VAL A 238 0.01 17.95 -23.23
CA VAL A 238 1.38 18.10 -23.77
C VAL A 238 1.50 17.69 -25.24
N LYS A 239 0.51 17.01 -25.82
CA LYS A 239 0.28 16.73 -27.25
C LYS A 239 1.24 15.75 -27.93
N SER A 240 2.49 15.57 -27.48
CA SER A 240 3.45 14.64 -28.07
C SER A 240 4.52 14.20 -27.06
N LYS A 241 5.26 13.13 -27.40
CA LYS A 241 6.40 12.67 -26.59
C LYS A 241 7.51 13.74 -26.53
N ASP A 242 7.88 14.31 -27.67
CA ASP A 242 8.93 15.34 -27.71
C ASP A 242 8.56 16.56 -26.87
N ALA A 243 7.30 16.98 -26.91
CA ALA A 243 6.82 18.07 -26.08
C ALA A 243 6.75 17.71 -24.60
N PHE A 244 6.46 16.44 -24.29
CA PHE A 244 6.52 15.91 -22.90
C PHE A 244 7.95 16.04 -22.37
N ASP A 245 8.93 15.55 -23.14
CA ASP A 245 10.34 15.57 -22.75
C ASP A 245 10.87 17.01 -22.65
N GLN A 246 10.46 17.92 -23.53
CA GLN A 246 10.89 19.32 -23.53
C GLN A 246 10.23 20.20 -22.46
N THR A 247 9.06 19.78 -21.95
CA THR A 247 8.29 20.60 -21.01
C THR A 247 8.34 20.05 -19.59
N ILE A 248 8.08 18.75 -19.43
CA ILE A 248 7.96 18.10 -18.11
C ILE A 248 9.31 17.82 -17.51
N VAL A 249 10.25 17.29 -18.31
CA VAL A 249 11.58 16.87 -17.82
C VAL A 249 12.36 18.05 -17.25
N PRO A 250 12.50 19.21 -17.92
CA PRO A 250 13.25 20.34 -17.34
C PRO A 250 12.63 20.91 -16.06
N LEU A 251 11.30 20.92 -15.94
CA LEU A 251 10.63 21.34 -14.70
C LEU A 251 10.87 20.36 -13.57
N ALA A 252 10.81 19.04 -13.86
CA ALA A 252 11.10 18.02 -12.87
C ALA A 252 12.55 18.11 -12.39
N ASP A 253 13.50 18.29 -13.29
CA ASP A 253 14.93 18.47 -12.95
C ASP A 253 15.17 19.74 -12.11
N ALA A 254 14.53 20.84 -12.47
CA ALA A 254 14.62 22.08 -11.70
C ALA A 254 14.07 21.93 -10.27
N LEU A 255 13.09 21.08 -10.06
CA LEU A 255 12.51 20.79 -8.74
C LEU A 255 13.21 19.64 -7.99
N GLY A 256 14.02 18.82 -8.68
CA GLY A 256 14.52 17.54 -8.14
C GLY A 256 13.38 16.53 -7.95
N ALA A 257 12.38 16.59 -8.83
CA ALA A 257 11.14 15.85 -8.74
C ALA A 257 11.15 14.56 -9.56
N ALA A 258 10.32 13.59 -9.17
CA ALA A 258 9.97 12.47 -10.02
C ALA A 258 9.05 12.93 -11.17
N ILE A 259 9.05 12.16 -12.26
CA ILE A 259 8.18 12.40 -13.40
C ILE A 259 6.99 11.45 -13.32
N GLY A 260 5.79 12.00 -13.46
CA GLY A 260 4.55 11.25 -13.59
C GLY A 260 3.85 11.53 -14.91
N ALA A 261 2.87 10.69 -15.24
CA ALA A 261 2.03 10.88 -16.40
C ALA A 261 0.58 10.47 -16.13
N SER A 262 -0.37 11.10 -16.81
CA SER A 262 -1.75 10.62 -16.81
C SER A 262 -1.87 9.38 -17.70
N ARG A 263 -2.87 8.52 -17.43
CA ARG A 263 -3.17 7.37 -18.29
C ARG A 263 -3.33 7.79 -19.76
N ALA A 264 -4.01 8.88 -20.02
CA ALA A 264 -4.22 9.37 -21.37
C ALA A 264 -2.92 9.78 -22.09
N ALA A 265 -1.90 10.26 -21.36
CA ALA A 265 -0.59 10.55 -21.93
C ALA A 265 0.19 9.25 -22.24
N VAL A 266 0.10 8.26 -21.36
CA VAL A 266 0.70 6.91 -21.56
C VAL A 266 0.04 6.19 -22.73
N ASP A 267 -1.29 6.11 -22.76
CA ASP A 267 -2.05 5.48 -23.85
C ASP A 267 -1.78 6.15 -25.22
N SER A 268 -1.43 7.45 -25.23
CA SER A 268 -1.02 8.20 -26.42
C SER A 268 0.48 8.04 -26.78
N GLY A 269 1.25 7.27 -26.00
CA GLY A 269 2.67 7.04 -26.23
C GLY A 269 3.58 8.22 -25.87
N TYR A 270 3.09 9.20 -25.05
CA TYR A 270 3.89 10.36 -24.65
C TYR A 270 4.83 10.06 -23.48
N ALA A 271 4.48 9.08 -22.66
CA ALA A 271 5.25 8.65 -21.51
C ALA A 271 5.18 7.12 -21.35
N ASP A 272 6.18 6.56 -20.67
CA ASP A 272 6.21 5.13 -20.35
C ASP A 272 5.13 4.78 -19.32
N ASN A 273 4.63 3.53 -19.37
CA ASN A 273 3.60 3.03 -18.45
C ASN A 273 4.05 3.03 -16.99
N SER A 274 5.35 2.89 -16.71
CA SER A 274 5.92 2.95 -15.36
C SER A 274 5.72 4.31 -14.68
N LEU A 275 5.48 5.37 -15.47
CA LEU A 275 5.24 6.74 -15.01
C LEU A 275 3.75 7.03 -14.75
N GLN A 276 2.86 6.07 -15.01
CA GLN A 276 1.43 6.29 -14.85
C GLN A 276 1.03 6.53 -13.39
N VAL A 277 0.41 7.67 -13.12
CA VAL A 277 -0.24 8.02 -11.85
C VAL A 277 -1.75 7.90 -11.98
N GLY A 278 -2.38 7.18 -11.06
CA GLY A 278 -3.84 7.00 -11.06
C GLY A 278 -4.26 5.69 -10.43
N GLN A 279 -5.54 5.39 -10.49
CA GLN A 279 -6.16 4.20 -9.92
C GLN A 279 -5.54 2.89 -10.41
N THR A 280 -5.19 2.80 -11.69
CA THR A 280 -4.59 1.63 -12.33
C THR A 280 -3.06 1.70 -12.41
N GLY A 281 -2.49 2.87 -12.13
CA GLY A 281 -1.06 3.12 -12.05
C GLY A 281 -0.55 3.15 -10.61
N LYS A 282 0.45 4.01 -10.38
CA LYS A 282 0.98 4.28 -9.04
C LYS A 282 0.07 5.27 -8.31
N VAL A 283 -0.20 5.00 -7.03
CA VAL A 283 -0.84 5.94 -6.10
C VAL A 283 0.26 6.65 -5.33
N VAL A 284 0.24 7.97 -5.35
CA VAL A 284 1.28 8.83 -4.79
C VAL A 284 0.69 9.89 -3.86
N ALA A 285 1.45 10.32 -2.86
CA ALA A 285 1.09 11.41 -1.96
C ALA A 285 2.35 12.24 -1.61
N PRO A 286 2.94 12.94 -2.60
CA PRO A 286 4.12 13.78 -2.39
C PRO A 286 3.77 15.04 -1.58
N ASN A 287 4.81 15.73 -1.11
CA ASN A 287 4.61 17.08 -0.57
C ASN A 287 4.17 18.08 -1.64
N LEU A 288 4.63 17.89 -2.89
CA LEU A 288 4.27 18.73 -4.03
C LEU A 288 3.92 17.87 -5.25
N TYR A 289 2.74 18.06 -5.79
CA TYR A 289 2.30 17.48 -7.06
C TYR A 289 1.98 18.59 -8.07
N VAL A 290 2.73 18.64 -9.17
CA VAL A 290 2.51 19.60 -10.24
C VAL A 290 1.82 18.91 -11.42
N ALA A 291 0.56 19.22 -11.66
CA ALA A 291 -0.25 18.68 -12.74
C ALA A 291 -0.23 19.60 -13.97
N VAL A 292 0.43 19.18 -15.04
CA VAL A 292 0.61 19.97 -16.28
C VAL A 292 -0.21 19.38 -17.41
N GLY A 293 -1.20 20.12 -17.90
CA GLY A 293 -2.07 19.69 -19.00
C GLY A 293 -2.90 18.42 -18.70
N ILE A 294 -3.23 18.21 -17.42
CA ILE A 294 -4.06 17.11 -16.91
C ILE A 294 -5.48 17.61 -16.70
N SER A 295 -6.49 16.87 -17.17
CA SER A 295 -7.89 17.24 -17.02
C SER A 295 -8.44 17.03 -15.60
N GLY A 296 -7.89 16.08 -14.83
CA GLY A 296 -8.41 15.74 -13.51
C GLY A 296 -9.56 14.73 -13.53
N ALA A 297 -9.52 13.76 -14.45
CA ALA A 297 -10.44 12.64 -14.40
C ALA A 297 -10.33 11.89 -13.05
N ILE A 298 -11.48 11.39 -12.54
CA ILE A 298 -11.57 10.75 -11.21
C ILE A 298 -10.55 9.64 -11.01
N GLN A 299 -10.20 8.91 -12.07
CA GLN A 299 -9.19 7.84 -12.03
C GLN A 299 -7.78 8.38 -11.80
N HIS A 300 -7.47 9.58 -12.31
CA HIS A 300 -6.19 10.25 -12.03
C HIS A 300 -6.16 10.81 -10.62
N LEU A 301 -7.25 11.50 -10.23
CA LEU A 301 -7.38 12.07 -8.89
C LEU A 301 -7.23 11.00 -7.80
N ALA A 302 -7.78 9.80 -8.00
CA ALA A 302 -7.63 8.67 -7.09
C ALA A 302 -6.16 8.31 -6.81
N GLY A 303 -5.24 8.65 -7.72
CA GLY A 303 -3.81 8.37 -7.59
C GLY A 303 -2.99 9.50 -7.00
N MET A 304 -3.52 10.74 -6.82
CA MET A 304 -2.68 11.87 -6.39
C MET A 304 -3.36 12.86 -5.44
N LYS A 305 -4.65 12.74 -5.20
CA LYS A 305 -5.42 13.71 -4.39
C LYS A 305 -4.95 13.85 -2.93
N ASP A 306 -4.24 12.83 -2.41
CA ASP A 306 -3.71 12.83 -1.05
C ASP A 306 -2.35 13.56 -0.95
N SER A 307 -1.90 14.21 -2.04
CA SER A 307 -0.71 15.09 -2.05
C SER A 307 -0.92 16.29 -1.14
N LYS A 308 0.14 16.76 -0.44
CA LYS A 308 0.01 17.89 0.51
C LYS A 308 -0.26 19.23 -0.19
N THR A 309 0.35 19.43 -1.36
CA THR A 309 0.15 20.61 -2.19
C THR A 309 0.00 20.20 -3.64
N ILE A 310 -1.09 20.59 -4.27
CA ILE A 310 -1.39 20.33 -5.67
C ILE A 310 -1.36 21.63 -6.44
N VAL A 311 -0.48 21.70 -7.44
CA VAL A 311 -0.39 22.81 -8.40
C VAL A 311 -0.91 22.32 -9.74
N ALA A 312 -1.86 23.06 -10.35
CA ALA A 312 -2.43 22.73 -11.64
C ALA A 312 -2.14 23.81 -12.69
N ILE A 313 -1.64 23.40 -13.85
CA ILE A 313 -1.46 24.26 -15.02
C ILE A 313 -2.28 23.67 -16.16
N ASN A 314 -3.34 24.39 -16.57
CA ASN A 314 -4.22 23.97 -17.67
C ASN A 314 -4.80 25.20 -18.35
N LYS A 315 -5.02 25.13 -19.68
CA LYS A 315 -5.69 26.19 -20.45
C LYS A 315 -7.21 26.19 -20.30
N ASP A 316 -7.79 25.05 -19.91
CA ASP A 316 -9.22 24.87 -19.71
C ASP A 316 -9.58 25.26 -18.27
N THR A 317 -10.31 26.35 -18.10
CA THR A 317 -10.76 26.88 -16.79
C THR A 317 -11.68 25.92 -16.07
N ASP A 318 -12.43 25.09 -16.80
CA ASP A 318 -13.43 24.17 -16.26
C ASP A 318 -12.85 22.78 -16.00
N ALA A 319 -11.54 22.59 -16.20
CA ALA A 319 -10.89 21.31 -15.96
C ALA A 319 -11.04 20.85 -14.48
N PRO A 320 -11.57 19.65 -14.22
CA PRO A 320 -11.81 19.15 -12.88
C PRO A 320 -10.57 19.13 -11.95
N ILE A 321 -9.36 19.18 -12.52
CA ILE A 321 -8.12 19.26 -11.74
C ILE A 321 -8.09 20.49 -10.83
N PHE A 322 -8.69 21.60 -11.24
CA PHE A 322 -8.73 22.82 -10.46
C PHE A 322 -9.62 22.72 -9.21
N GLN A 323 -10.53 21.73 -9.13
CA GLN A 323 -11.36 21.49 -7.96
C GLN A 323 -10.57 20.93 -6.78
N VAL A 324 -9.42 20.29 -7.05
CA VAL A 324 -8.55 19.68 -6.05
C VAL A 324 -7.20 20.39 -5.92
N ALA A 325 -6.90 21.35 -6.79
CA ALA A 325 -5.66 22.10 -6.78
C ALA A 325 -5.67 23.18 -5.68
N ASP A 326 -4.60 23.26 -4.89
CA ASP A 326 -4.36 24.36 -3.95
C ASP A 326 -3.96 25.64 -4.68
N VAL A 327 -3.23 25.49 -5.80
CA VAL A 327 -2.81 26.60 -6.66
C VAL A 327 -3.10 26.23 -8.10
N GLY A 328 -3.83 27.10 -8.81
CA GLY A 328 -4.20 26.92 -10.20
C GLY A 328 -3.63 28.05 -11.09
N LEU A 329 -3.06 27.70 -12.22
CA LEU A 329 -2.67 28.63 -13.28
C LEU A 329 -3.41 28.29 -14.56
N VAL A 330 -4.30 29.17 -14.99
CA VAL A 330 -5.00 29.09 -16.29
C VAL A 330 -4.11 29.71 -17.34
N ALA A 331 -3.36 28.93 -18.08
CA ALA A 331 -2.42 29.36 -19.09
C ALA A 331 -2.09 28.26 -20.09
N ASP A 332 -1.48 28.62 -21.21
CA ASP A 332 -0.86 27.67 -22.12
C ASP A 332 0.41 27.10 -21.45
N LEU A 333 0.44 25.77 -21.29
CA LEU A 333 1.56 25.08 -20.64
C LEU A 333 2.89 25.28 -21.37
N PHE A 334 2.87 25.50 -22.69
CA PHE A 334 4.08 25.69 -23.50
C PHE A 334 4.74 27.06 -23.27
N GLU A 335 4.02 28.03 -22.73
CA GLU A 335 4.53 29.32 -22.30
C GLU A 335 4.84 29.32 -20.79
N ALA A 336 3.87 28.88 -20.00
CA ALA A 336 3.94 28.96 -18.53
C ALA A 336 5.01 28.07 -17.92
N VAL A 337 5.18 26.83 -18.40
CA VAL A 337 6.10 25.87 -17.79
C VAL A 337 7.57 26.23 -18.00
N PRO A 338 8.02 26.66 -19.20
CA PRO A 338 9.39 27.15 -19.37
C PRO A 338 9.71 28.38 -18.53
N GLU A 339 8.76 29.33 -18.42
CA GLU A 339 8.92 30.50 -17.55
C GLU A 339 9.04 30.12 -16.08
N LEU A 340 8.17 29.22 -15.59
CA LEU A 340 8.21 28.68 -14.23
C LEU A 340 9.54 27.98 -13.96
N THR A 341 9.99 27.14 -14.89
CA THR A 341 11.27 26.43 -14.78
C THR A 341 12.45 27.39 -14.61
N LYS A 342 12.49 28.45 -15.42
CA LYS A 342 13.51 29.50 -15.34
C LYS A 342 13.49 30.21 -13.98
N LYS A 343 12.31 30.61 -13.51
CA LYS A 343 12.15 31.29 -12.19
C LYS A 343 12.60 30.39 -11.03
N ILE A 344 12.30 29.08 -11.08
CA ILE A 344 12.73 28.13 -10.06
C ILE A 344 14.27 28.00 -10.07
N GLN A 345 14.89 27.91 -11.25
CA GLN A 345 16.34 27.85 -11.38
C GLN A 345 17.05 29.13 -10.89
N GLU A 346 16.43 30.28 -11.13
CA GLU A 346 16.93 31.58 -10.63
C GLU A 346 16.82 31.70 -9.10
N ALA A 347 15.72 31.19 -8.51
CA ALA A 347 15.49 31.21 -7.07
C ALA A 347 16.39 30.22 -6.27
N LYS A 348 16.99 29.24 -6.95
CA LYS A 348 17.91 28.27 -6.33
C LYS A 348 19.38 28.69 -6.40
N LYS A 349 19.70 29.77 -7.14
CA LYS A 349 21.03 30.37 -7.20
C LYS A 349 21.26 31.38 -6.07
#